data_92dff396e65343d5e8556a61dda0a29d
#
_entry.id   92dff396e65343d5e8556a61dda0a29d
#
_cell.length_a   1.000
_cell.length_b   1.000
_cell.length_c   1.000
_cell.angle_alpha   90.00
_cell.angle_beta   90.00
_cell.angle_gamma   90.00
#
_symmetry.space_group_name_H-M   'P 1'
#
loop_
_entity.id
_entity.type
_entity.pdbx_description
1 polymer ?
#
loop_
_entity_poly.entity_id
_entity_poly.type
_entity_poly.pdbx_seq_one_letter_code
_entity_poly.pdbx_strand_id
1 'polypeptide(L)'
;MSVSSGIYDANVLKKTFDEWRQKVGTQKAFETYRQILKRHNQAVESSVKSRISSRLHKFSGALSSSVRTNSKITADGVYVSTYLANVPQEIDGEKHGRYQWYAPQYARFVNWGTKSHINHKKIRQSKLRQKIEREQAQIAKDQQKLSEHMQKSFLSSKIRLTGTDKKAEKYKKIIERYTSQLQKNLQKERENARYKEINGVEARKILAYLTENQDNIAQSIYNDLMEAIKRDMAE
;
A
#
# COMPACT_ATOMS: atom_id res chain seq x y z
N MET A 1 7.42 12.38 -10.18
CA MET A 1 7.98 13.70 -9.85
C MET A 1 8.87 14.10 -10.99
N SER A 2 8.66 15.25 -11.58
CA SER A 2 9.58 15.89 -12.52
C SER A 2 10.20 17.09 -11.79
N VAL A 3 11.51 17.22 -11.94
CA VAL A 3 12.28 18.33 -11.31
C VAL A 3 12.98 19.06 -12.43
N SER A 4 12.82 20.39 -12.48
CA SER A 4 13.61 21.26 -13.34
C SER A 4 14.61 22.00 -12.46
N SER A 5 15.90 21.99 -12.83
CA SER A 5 16.89 22.83 -12.19
C SER A 5 17.17 24.04 -13.07
N GLY A 6 17.03 25.24 -12.52
CA GLY A 6 17.24 26.52 -13.21
C GLY A 6 18.69 27.02 -13.20
N ILE A 7 19.68 26.16 -13.00
CA ILE A 7 21.09 26.55 -12.79
C ILE A 7 21.80 26.97 -14.09
N TYR A 8 21.18 26.72 -15.25
CA TYR A 8 21.82 26.98 -16.54
C TYR A 8 21.03 27.93 -17.41
N ASP A 9 21.72 28.80 -18.10
CA ASP A 9 21.13 29.62 -19.17
C ASP A 9 20.74 28.69 -20.34
N ALA A 10 19.45 28.35 -20.39
CA ALA A 10 18.89 27.48 -21.40
C ALA A 10 19.14 27.98 -22.83
N ASN A 11 19.27 29.29 -23.03
CA ASN A 11 19.52 29.88 -24.32
C ASN A 11 20.95 29.62 -24.80
N VAL A 12 21.94 29.73 -23.87
CA VAL A 12 23.31 29.39 -24.17
C VAL A 12 23.47 27.93 -24.51
N LEU A 13 22.87 27.04 -23.73
CA LEU A 13 22.89 25.60 -24.02
C LEU A 13 22.25 25.26 -25.37
N LYS A 14 21.12 25.87 -25.67
CA LYS A 14 20.41 25.66 -26.94
C LYS A 14 21.28 26.15 -28.13
N LYS A 15 21.85 27.34 -28.05
CA LYS A 15 22.71 27.88 -29.09
C LYS A 15 23.92 26.98 -29.32
N THR A 16 24.63 26.60 -28.28
CA THR A 16 25.82 25.70 -28.36
C THR A 16 25.42 24.33 -28.93
N PHE A 17 24.26 23.81 -28.57
CA PHE A 17 23.75 22.53 -29.11
C PHE A 17 23.40 22.66 -30.60
N ASP A 18 22.82 23.78 -31.02
CA ASP A 18 22.47 24.02 -32.41
C ASP A 18 23.72 24.17 -33.28
N GLU A 19 24.76 24.91 -32.81
CA GLU A 19 26.04 25.03 -33.47
C GLU A 19 26.77 23.69 -33.60
N TRP A 20 26.81 22.90 -32.53
CA TRP A 20 27.35 21.54 -32.53
C TRP A 20 26.63 20.65 -33.55
N ARG A 21 25.28 20.66 -33.54
CA ARG A 21 24.46 19.90 -34.48
C ARG A 21 24.74 20.27 -35.94
N GLN A 22 24.96 21.52 -36.24
CA GLN A 22 25.31 22.00 -37.56
C GLN A 22 26.71 21.50 -37.99
N LYS A 23 27.67 21.45 -37.09
CA LYS A 23 29.04 21.03 -37.39
C LYS A 23 29.17 19.50 -37.58
N VAL A 24 28.69 18.71 -36.63
CA VAL A 24 28.90 17.26 -36.65
C VAL A 24 27.78 16.47 -37.35
N GLY A 25 26.70 17.14 -37.72
CA GLY A 25 25.52 16.52 -38.29
C GLY A 25 24.48 16.13 -37.23
N THR A 26 23.24 16.31 -37.61
CA THR A 26 22.09 16.12 -36.70
C THR A 26 22.03 14.73 -36.09
N GLN A 27 22.30 13.69 -36.88
CA GLN A 27 22.20 12.29 -36.43
C GLN A 27 23.28 11.97 -35.37
N LYS A 28 24.54 12.29 -35.66
CA LYS A 28 25.68 12.05 -34.74
C LYS A 28 25.47 12.79 -33.42
N ALA A 29 25.06 14.07 -33.47
CA ALA A 29 24.76 14.86 -32.29
C ALA A 29 23.65 14.22 -31.42
N PHE A 30 22.56 13.76 -32.03
CA PHE A 30 21.49 13.10 -31.29
C PHE A 30 21.88 11.73 -30.73
N GLU A 31 22.69 10.96 -31.42
CA GLU A 31 23.20 9.66 -30.93
C GLU A 31 24.07 9.86 -29.69
N THR A 32 25.05 10.76 -29.75
CA THR A 32 25.92 11.11 -28.61
C THR A 32 25.09 11.60 -27.43
N TYR A 33 24.16 12.49 -27.68
CA TYR A 33 23.23 12.99 -26.66
C TYR A 33 22.41 11.88 -26.00
N ARG A 34 21.81 10.97 -26.77
CA ARG A 34 21.04 9.82 -26.27
C ARG A 34 21.91 8.91 -25.41
N GLN A 35 23.17 8.68 -25.78
CA GLN A 35 24.09 7.86 -24.98
C GLN A 35 24.40 8.50 -23.62
N ILE A 36 24.64 9.81 -23.58
CA ILE A 36 24.85 10.55 -22.35
C ILE A 36 23.61 10.42 -21.45
N LEU A 37 22.43 10.73 -21.97
CA LEU A 37 21.19 10.61 -21.18
C LEU A 37 20.93 9.18 -20.70
N LYS A 38 21.16 8.17 -21.52
CA LYS A 38 21.00 6.78 -21.15
C LYS A 38 21.91 6.39 -19.98
N ARG A 39 23.16 6.82 -19.98
CA ARG A 39 24.12 6.58 -18.90
C ARG A 39 23.65 7.24 -17.60
N HIS A 40 23.23 8.51 -17.65
CA HIS A 40 22.70 9.20 -16.47
C HIS A 40 21.39 8.58 -15.95
N ASN A 41 20.49 8.19 -16.84
CA ASN A 41 19.28 7.49 -16.44
C ASN A 41 19.57 6.19 -15.69
N GLN A 42 20.53 5.40 -16.18
CA GLN A 42 20.96 4.17 -15.51
C GLN A 42 21.59 4.45 -14.13
N ALA A 43 22.40 5.49 -14.01
CA ALA A 43 23.01 5.88 -12.74
C ALA A 43 21.96 6.32 -11.71
N VAL A 44 21.00 7.17 -12.11
CA VAL A 44 19.89 7.61 -11.27
C VAL A 44 19.01 6.42 -10.86
N GLU A 45 18.66 5.55 -11.81
CA GLU A 45 17.86 4.35 -11.55
C GLU A 45 18.56 3.42 -10.54
N SER A 46 19.86 3.20 -10.70
CA SER A 46 20.67 2.41 -9.78
C SER A 46 20.70 3.01 -8.37
N SER A 47 20.89 4.33 -8.26
CA SER A 47 20.89 5.04 -6.98
C SER A 47 19.55 4.99 -6.27
N VAL A 48 18.43 5.13 -6.99
CA VAL A 48 17.07 4.98 -6.43
C VAL A 48 16.84 3.53 -5.99
N LYS A 49 17.25 2.54 -6.77
CA LYS A 49 17.16 1.12 -6.39
C LYS A 49 17.96 0.80 -5.14
N SER A 50 19.19 1.31 -5.03
CA SER A 50 20.04 1.16 -3.85
C SER A 50 19.39 1.79 -2.62
N ARG A 51 18.82 3.00 -2.74
CA ARG A 51 18.10 3.66 -1.66
C ARG A 51 16.85 2.86 -1.21
N ILE A 52 16.11 2.29 -2.14
CA ILE A 52 14.99 1.40 -1.83
C ILE A 52 15.50 0.19 -1.03
N SER A 53 16.55 -0.46 -1.49
CA SER A 53 17.11 -1.65 -0.85
C SER A 53 17.67 -1.36 0.55
N SER A 54 18.27 -0.20 0.76
CA SER A 54 18.83 0.20 2.06
C SER A 54 17.76 0.59 3.10
N ARG A 55 16.61 1.12 2.64
CA ARG A 55 15.54 1.61 3.52
C ARG A 55 14.41 0.62 3.74
N LEU A 56 14.31 -0.40 2.89
CA LEU A 56 13.28 -1.43 2.97
C LEU A 56 13.92 -2.78 3.28
N HIS A 57 13.69 -3.26 4.51
CA HIS A 57 14.08 -4.62 4.85
C HIS A 57 13.11 -5.64 4.22
N LYS A 58 13.66 -6.52 3.38
CA LYS A 58 13.03 -7.73 2.83
C LYS A 58 11.61 -7.59 2.29
N PHE A 59 11.48 -7.18 1.05
CA PHE A 59 10.31 -7.43 0.24
C PHE A 59 10.72 -8.06 -1.09
N SER A 60 9.76 -8.56 -1.84
CA SER A 60 9.89 -9.31 -3.11
C SER A 60 10.80 -8.68 -4.18
N GLY A 61 11.44 -7.55 -3.90
CA GLY A 61 12.23 -6.80 -4.88
C GLY A 61 11.38 -6.10 -5.96
N ALA A 62 10.07 -6.32 -6.00
CA ALA A 62 9.18 -5.75 -7.01
C ALA A 62 9.25 -4.23 -7.07
N LEU A 63 9.37 -3.54 -5.92
CA LEU A 63 9.50 -2.09 -5.88
C LEU A 63 10.81 -1.63 -6.51
N SER A 64 11.93 -2.28 -6.19
CA SER A 64 13.23 -1.96 -6.77
C SER A 64 13.26 -2.27 -8.27
N SER A 65 12.72 -3.41 -8.69
CA SER A 65 12.66 -3.81 -10.10
C SER A 65 11.71 -2.96 -10.94
N SER A 66 10.75 -2.27 -10.32
CA SER A 66 9.79 -1.39 -10.99
C SER A 66 10.32 0.00 -11.32
N VAL A 67 11.44 0.41 -10.70
CA VAL A 67 12.02 1.75 -10.93
C VAL A 67 12.45 1.89 -12.37
N ARG A 68 12.00 2.97 -13.00
CA ARG A 68 12.41 3.39 -14.35
C ARG A 68 12.71 4.86 -14.32
N THR A 69 13.74 5.26 -15.03
CA THR A 69 14.12 6.67 -15.19
C THR A 69 14.06 7.03 -16.65
N ASN A 70 13.54 8.20 -16.92
CA ASN A 70 13.47 8.80 -18.25
C ASN A 70 13.97 10.25 -18.16
N SER A 71 14.67 10.68 -19.17
CA SER A 71 15.11 12.06 -19.30
C SER A 71 14.81 12.60 -20.68
N LYS A 72 14.53 13.88 -20.75
CA LYS A 72 14.35 14.62 -22.00
C LYS A 72 14.92 16.02 -21.85
N ILE A 73 15.42 16.56 -22.94
CA ILE A 73 15.71 18.00 -23.05
C ILE A 73 14.54 18.68 -23.73
N THR A 74 14.20 19.84 -23.20
CA THR A 74 13.24 20.77 -23.80
C THR A 74 13.92 22.11 -23.95
N ALA A 75 13.22 23.07 -24.56
CA ALA A 75 13.73 24.45 -24.67
C ALA A 75 14.09 25.08 -23.29
N ASP A 76 13.41 24.62 -22.23
CA ASP A 76 13.54 25.17 -20.87
C ASP A 76 14.57 24.45 -20.01
N GLY A 77 15.18 23.34 -20.51
CA GLY A 77 16.21 22.62 -19.77
C GLY A 77 16.14 21.08 -19.88
N VAL A 78 16.89 20.43 -19.00
CA VAL A 78 16.94 18.96 -18.89
C VAL A 78 15.96 18.48 -17.83
N TYR A 79 15.04 17.62 -18.23
CA TYR A 79 14.07 16.99 -17.32
C TYR A 79 14.44 15.54 -17.08
N VAL A 80 14.63 15.18 -15.81
CA VAL A 80 14.82 13.80 -15.37
C VAL A 80 13.63 13.38 -14.52
N SER A 81 12.98 12.30 -14.89
CA SER A 81 11.83 11.77 -14.17
C SER A 81 12.03 10.31 -13.82
N THR A 82 11.73 9.94 -12.57
CA THR A 82 11.68 8.55 -12.14
C THR A 82 10.24 8.16 -11.88
N TYR A 83 9.83 7.02 -12.42
CA TYR A 83 8.51 6.45 -12.23
C TYR A 83 8.60 4.96 -11.89
N LEU A 84 7.51 4.42 -11.40
CA LEU A 84 7.40 3.01 -11.06
C LEU A 84 6.55 2.31 -12.11
N ALA A 85 7.14 1.34 -12.81
CA ALA A 85 6.41 0.47 -13.73
C ALA A 85 5.47 -0.48 -12.97
N ASN A 86 4.42 -0.95 -13.63
CA ASN A 86 3.50 -1.92 -13.08
C ASN A 86 4.16 -3.31 -12.98
N VAL A 87 4.86 -3.56 -11.89
CA VAL A 87 5.43 -4.86 -11.57
C VAL A 87 4.57 -5.47 -10.46
N PRO A 88 4.00 -6.66 -10.66
CA PRO A 88 3.22 -7.34 -9.63
C PRO A 88 4.11 -7.71 -8.46
N GLN A 89 3.56 -7.58 -7.24
CA GLN A 89 4.24 -8.05 -6.05
C GLN A 89 3.92 -9.53 -5.87
N GLU A 90 4.90 -10.37 -6.01
CA GLU A 90 4.84 -11.77 -5.62
C GLU A 90 5.38 -11.89 -4.19
N ILE A 91 4.56 -12.41 -3.30
CA ILE A 91 4.95 -12.76 -1.94
C ILE A 91 4.93 -14.28 -1.88
N ASP A 92 6.11 -14.89 -1.70
CA ASP A 92 6.33 -16.34 -1.53
C ASP A 92 5.71 -17.24 -2.62
N GLY A 93 5.64 -16.75 -3.87
CA GLY A 93 5.09 -17.50 -5.01
C GLY A 93 3.57 -17.71 -4.98
N GLU A 94 2.88 -17.22 -3.95
CA GLU A 94 1.44 -17.31 -3.85
C GLU A 94 0.76 -16.03 -4.36
N LYS A 95 -0.23 -16.20 -5.23
CA LYS A 95 -1.14 -15.12 -5.62
C LYS A 95 -2.06 -14.84 -4.43
N HIS A 96 -1.79 -13.81 -3.65
CA HIS A 96 -2.62 -13.41 -2.53
C HIS A 96 -3.98 -12.88 -3.00
N GLY A 97 -4.94 -13.79 -3.18
CA GLY A 97 -6.36 -13.49 -3.36
C GLY A 97 -6.70 -12.72 -4.63
N ARG A 98 -7.86 -12.06 -4.61
CA ARG A 98 -8.40 -11.27 -5.73
C ARG A 98 -7.67 -9.94 -5.99
N TYR A 99 -6.76 -9.52 -5.13
CA TYR A 99 -6.07 -8.23 -5.20
C TYR A 99 -4.57 -8.44 -5.30
N GLN A 100 -4.09 -8.34 -6.53
CA GLN A 100 -2.65 -8.27 -6.77
C GLN A 100 -2.18 -6.83 -6.54
N TRP A 101 -1.28 -6.64 -5.57
CA TRP A 101 -0.70 -5.32 -5.31
C TRP A 101 0.44 -5.06 -6.29
N TYR A 102 0.35 -3.96 -7.02
CA TYR A 102 1.40 -3.50 -7.89
C TYR A 102 2.33 -2.51 -7.17
N ALA A 103 3.61 -2.50 -7.57
CA ALA A 103 4.61 -1.63 -6.97
C ALA A 103 4.18 -0.16 -6.82
N PRO A 104 3.54 0.50 -7.81
CA PRO A 104 3.09 1.89 -7.66
C PRO A 104 2.04 2.10 -6.57
N GLN A 105 1.23 1.10 -6.27
CA GLN A 105 0.16 1.21 -5.28
C GLN A 105 0.70 1.25 -3.85
N TYR A 106 1.59 0.33 -3.50
CA TYR A 106 2.14 0.31 -2.15
C TYR A 106 3.33 1.26 -1.95
N ALA A 107 4.01 1.67 -3.02
CA ALA A 107 5.08 2.65 -2.95
C ALA A 107 4.65 3.98 -2.32
N ARG A 108 3.39 4.39 -2.54
CA ARG A 108 2.81 5.57 -1.90
C ARG A 108 2.83 5.44 -0.39
N PHE A 109 2.41 4.31 0.14
CA PHE A 109 2.40 4.06 1.59
C PHE A 109 3.81 4.05 2.20
N VAL A 110 4.77 3.50 1.46
CA VAL A 110 6.17 3.46 1.91
C VAL A 110 6.82 4.85 1.83
N ASN A 111 6.55 5.60 0.77
CA ASN A 111 7.21 6.90 0.55
C ASN A 111 6.69 7.99 1.50
N TRP A 112 5.37 8.08 1.66
CA TRP A 112 4.73 9.13 2.48
C TRP A 112 4.25 8.65 3.84
N GLY A 113 4.36 7.37 4.10
CA GLY A 113 3.80 6.75 5.30
C GLY A 113 2.27 6.65 5.25
N THR A 114 1.72 6.10 6.30
CA THR A 114 0.27 6.03 6.52
C THR A 114 -0.03 6.43 7.95
N LYS A 115 -1.12 7.15 8.15
CA LYS A 115 -1.64 7.38 9.51
C LYS A 115 -2.15 6.06 10.08
N SER A 116 -2.08 5.91 11.39
CA SER A 116 -2.79 4.82 12.07
C SER A 116 -4.26 4.86 11.67
N HIS A 117 -4.82 3.75 11.27
CA HIS A 117 -6.20 3.67 10.85
C HIS A 117 -6.91 2.56 11.60
N ILE A 118 -8.18 2.80 11.87
CA ILE A 118 -9.04 1.81 12.50
C ILE A 118 -9.27 0.68 11.50
N ASN A 119 -8.86 -0.53 11.87
CA ASN A 119 -9.11 -1.69 11.05
C ASN A 119 -10.62 -1.81 10.77
N HIS A 120 -11.01 -2.05 9.52
CA HIS A 120 -12.40 -2.35 9.15
C HIS A 120 -13.01 -3.53 9.92
N LYS A 121 -12.21 -4.36 10.57
CA LYS A 121 -12.64 -5.37 11.54
C LYS A 121 -13.35 -4.73 12.77
N LYS A 122 -13.08 -3.46 13.16
CA LYS A 122 -13.83 -2.79 14.24
C LYS A 122 -15.31 -2.58 13.93
N ILE A 123 -15.66 -2.31 12.67
CA ILE A 123 -17.06 -2.19 12.23
C ILE A 123 -17.76 -3.55 12.33
N ARG A 124 -17.06 -4.64 12.02
CA ARG A 124 -17.58 -6.01 12.22
C ARG A 124 -17.69 -6.36 13.70
N GLN A 125 -16.80 -5.84 14.55
CA GLN A 125 -16.84 -6.02 16.00
C GLN A 125 -18.07 -5.36 16.62
N SER A 126 -18.45 -4.13 16.20
CA SER A 126 -19.66 -3.48 16.72
C SER A 126 -20.94 -4.24 16.35
N LYS A 127 -21.01 -4.76 15.11
CA LYS A 127 -22.12 -5.63 14.68
C LYS A 127 -22.16 -6.96 15.45
N LEU A 128 -20.99 -7.52 15.73
CA LEU A 128 -20.88 -8.75 16.51
C LEU A 128 -21.33 -8.53 17.96
N ARG A 129 -20.95 -7.40 18.60
CA ARG A 129 -21.42 -7.03 19.95
C ARG A 129 -22.92 -6.85 20.00
N GLN A 130 -23.50 -6.11 19.06
CA GLN A 130 -24.95 -5.97 18.97
C GLN A 130 -25.65 -7.33 18.82
N LYS A 131 -25.05 -8.28 18.10
CA LYS A 131 -25.59 -9.62 17.96
C LYS A 131 -25.50 -10.40 19.29
N ILE A 132 -24.37 -10.31 20.00
CA ILE A 132 -24.19 -10.91 21.32
C ILE A 132 -25.24 -10.37 22.31
N GLU A 133 -25.43 -9.05 22.37
CA GLU A 133 -26.42 -8.41 23.23
C GLU A 133 -27.85 -8.90 22.94
N ARG A 134 -28.21 -9.03 21.64
CA ARG A 134 -29.53 -9.57 21.25
C ARG A 134 -29.69 -11.03 21.65
N GLU A 135 -28.67 -11.86 21.51
CA GLU A 135 -28.70 -13.27 21.92
C GLU A 135 -28.82 -13.40 23.45
N GLN A 136 -28.11 -12.57 24.21
CA GLN A 136 -28.22 -12.51 25.67
C GLN A 136 -29.62 -12.09 26.11
N ALA A 137 -30.18 -11.05 25.50
CA ALA A 137 -31.55 -10.60 25.79
C ALA A 137 -32.59 -11.67 25.46
N GLN A 138 -32.40 -12.43 24.35
CA GLN A 138 -33.29 -13.50 23.97
C GLN A 138 -33.23 -14.70 24.96
N ILE A 139 -32.02 -15.05 25.40
CA ILE A 139 -31.83 -16.11 26.42
C ILE A 139 -32.54 -15.73 27.71
N ALA A 140 -32.34 -14.49 28.21
CA ALA A 140 -33.00 -14.01 29.42
C ALA A 140 -34.52 -14.06 29.29
N LYS A 141 -35.07 -13.62 28.17
CA LYS A 141 -36.52 -13.66 27.90
C LYS A 141 -37.07 -15.10 27.88
N ASP A 142 -36.36 -16.03 27.30
CA ASP A 142 -36.82 -17.44 27.22
C ASP A 142 -36.62 -18.16 28.55
N GLN A 143 -35.62 -17.79 29.37
CA GLN A 143 -35.47 -18.24 30.75
C GLN A 143 -36.62 -17.74 31.63
N GLN A 144 -37.04 -16.49 31.49
CA GLN A 144 -38.17 -15.94 32.20
C GLN A 144 -39.47 -16.70 31.84
N LYS A 145 -39.70 -16.92 30.54
CA LYS A 145 -40.89 -17.72 30.09
C LYS A 145 -40.87 -19.14 30.62
N LEU A 146 -39.68 -19.77 30.67
CA LEU A 146 -39.55 -21.10 31.25
C LEU A 146 -39.91 -21.10 32.74
N SER A 147 -39.38 -20.11 33.50
CA SER A 147 -39.68 -20.00 34.93
C SER A 147 -41.17 -19.73 35.20
N GLU A 148 -41.80 -18.81 34.45
CA GLU A 148 -43.23 -18.53 34.53
C GLU A 148 -44.08 -19.79 34.19
N HIS A 149 -43.67 -20.53 33.17
CA HIS A 149 -44.35 -21.76 32.80
C HIS A 149 -44.23 -22.83 33.90
N MET A 150 -43.03 -22.98 34.47
CA MET A 150 -42.82 -23.92 35.59
C MET A 150 -43.61 -23.54 36.83
N GLN A 151 -43.67 -22.24 37.19
CA GLN A 151 -44.48 -21.75 38.30
C GLN A 151 -46.00 -22.03 38.09
N LYS A 152 -46.49 -21.72 36.88
CA LYS A 152 -47.91 -22.02 36.52
C LYS A 152 -48.21 -23.51 36.55
N SER A 153 -47.33 -24.33 36.10
CA SER A 153 -47.46 -25.79 36.13
C SER A 153 -47.48 -26.31 37.58
N PHE A 154 -46.63 -25.77 38.44
CA PHE A 154 -46.56 -26.12 39.85
C PHE A 154 -47.81 -25.71 40.62
N LEU A 155 -48.29 -24.47 40.44
CA LEU A 155 -49.49 -23.95 41.07
C LEU A 155 -50.79 -24.63 40.60
N SER A 156 -50.81 -25.17 39.38
CA SER A 156 -52.03 -25.81 38.82
C SER A 156 -52.21 -27.27 39.23
N SER A 157 -51.40 -27.82 40.13
CA SER A 157 -51.40 -29.20 40.59
C SER A 157 -51.50 -30.27 39.48
N LYS A 158 -51.24 -29.91 38.24
CA LYS A 158 -51.32 -30.75 37.06
C LYS A 158 -50.01 -31.45 36.67
N ILE A 159 -49.02 -31.40 37.53
CA ILE A 159 -47.83 -32.23 37.34
C ILE A 159 -48.15 -33.64 37.76
N ARG A 160 -48.77 -34.39 36.87
CA ARG A 160 -48.74 -35.83 36.95
C ARG A 160 -47.29 -36.25 36.77
N LEU A 161 -46.77 -37.03 37.72
CA LEU A 161 -45.39 -37.50 37.81
C LEU A 161 -44.86 -38.32 36.61
N THR A 162 -45.54 -38.36 35.50
CA THR A 162 -45.28 -39.27 34.39
C THR A 162 -45.16 -38.61 32.99
N GLY A 163 -45.07 -37.31 32.91
CA GLY A 163 -44.99 -36.67 31.60
C GLY A 163 -43.94 -35.59 31.55
N THR A 164 -42.91 -35.74 30.72
CA THR A 164 -42.02 -34.68 30.31
C THR A 164 -42.85 -33.51 29.79
N ASP A 165 -42.72 -32.35 30.44
CA ASP A 165 -43.37 -31.12 29.98
C ASP A 165 -42.80 -30.69 28.65
N LYS A 166 -43.48 -31.01 27.56
CA LYS A 166 -43.03 -30.71 26.19
C LYS A 166 -42.74 -29.23 25.95
N LYS A 167 -43.46 -28.34 26.65
CA LYS A 167 -43.20 -26.90 26.55
C LYS A 167 -41.89 -26.50 27.25
N ALA A 168 -41.68 -27.02 28.47
CA ALA A 168 -40.42 -26.79 29.19
C ALA A 168 -39.22 -27.33 28.42
N GLU A 169 -39.36 -28.52 27.83
CA GLU A 169 -38.33 -29.10 26.98
C GLU A 169 -38.03 -28.28 25.73
N LYS A 170 -39.06 -27.70 25.10
CA LYS A 170 -38.90 -26.81 23.97
C LYS A 170 -38.13 -25.54 24.36
N TYR A 171 -38.44 -24.90 25.48
CA TYR A 171 -37.71 -23.74 25.96
C TYR A 171 -36.25 -24.08 26.30
N LYS A 172 -36.01 -25.23 26.96
CA LYS A 172 -34.64 -25.67 27.24
C LYS A 172 -33.82 -25.85 25.97
N LYS A 173 -34.32 -26.50 24.94
CA LYS A 173 -33.64 -26.66 23.64
C LYS A 173 -33.36 -25.32 22.95
N ILE A 174 -34.28 -24.38 23.04
CA ILE A 174 -34.08 -23.02 22.49
C ILE A 174 -32.94 -22.31 23.24
N ILE A 175 -32.97 -22.35 24.58
CA ILE A 175 -31.93 -21.74 25.43
C ILE A 175 -30.55 -22.36 25.13
N GLU A 176 -30.46 -23.68 25.08
CA GLU A 176 -29.22 -24.39 24.73
C GLU A 176 -28.65 -23.96 23.36
N ARG A 177 -29.52 -23.86 22.37
CA ARG A 177 -29.15 -23.41 21.02
C ARG A 177 -28.56 -21.99 21.04
N TYR A 178 -29.25 -21.05 21.71
CA TYR A 178 -28.77 -19.67 21.81
C TYR A 178 -27.50 -19.55 22.65
N THR A 179 -27.39 -20.34 23.72
CA THR A 179 -26.15 -20.36 24.55
C THR A 179 -24.96 -20.87 23.76
N SER A 180 -25.11 -21.93 22.98
CA SER A 180 -24.07 -22.44 22.09
C SER A 180 -23.65 -21.40 21.04
N GLN A 181 -24.63 -20.69 20.48
CA GLN A 181 -24.37 -19.65 19.49
C GLN A 181 -23.68 -18.43 20.12
N LEU A 182 -24.09 -18.04 21.30
CA LEU A 182 -23.46 -16.98 22.10
C LEU A 182 -21.99 -17.30 22.42
N GLN A 183 -21.68 -18.52 22.85
CA GLN A 183 -20.32 -18.95 23.10
C GLN A 183 -19.44 -18.83 21.85
N LYS A 184 -19.93 -19.28 20.68
CA LYS A 184 -19.23 -19.13 19.41
C LYS A 184 -18.97 -17.65 19.05
N ASN A 185 -19.93 -16.78 19.30
CA ASN A 185 -19.80 -15.36 19.00
C ASN A 185 -18.87 -14.65 19.98
N LEU A 186 -18.86 -15.02 21.26
CA LEU A 186 -17.91 -14.55 22.26
C LEU A 186 -16.47 -14.97 21.95
N GLN A 187 -16.30 -16.22 21.49
CA GLN A 187 -14.98 -16.67 21.04
C GLN A 187 -14.48 -15.84 19.84
N LYS A 188 -15.32 -15.60 18.84
CA LYS A 188 -15.01 -14.74 17.69
C LYS A 188 -14.69 -13.30 18.13
N GLU A 189 -15.36 -12.77 19.14
CA GLU A 189 -15.08 -11.44 19.67
C GLU A 189 -13.68 -11.40 20.31
N ARG A 190 -13.33 -12.42 21.12
CA ARG A 190 -12.00 -12.56 21.72
C ARG A 190 -10.89 -12.68 20.67
N GLU A 191 -11.12 -13.46 19.62
CA GLU A 191 -10.17 -13.59 18.51
C GLU A 191 -10.01 -12.25 17.77
N ASN A 192 -11.11 -11.53 17.54
CA ASN A 192 -11.07 -10.23 16.86
C ASN A 192 -10.47 -9.11 17.74
N ALA A 193 -10.57 -9.20 19.06
CA ALA A 193 -9.98 -8.24 20.01
C ALA A 193 -8.44 -8.26 19.97
N ARG A 194 -7.82 -9.32 19.49
CA ARG A 194 -6.37 -9.42 19.30
C ARG A 194 -5.86 -8.52 18.16
N TYR A 195 -6.70 -8.08 17.24
CA TYR A 195 -6.35 -7.16 16.16
C TYR A 195 -6.50 -5.71 16.64
N LYS A 196 -5.44 -5.20 17.26
CA LYS A 196 -5.30 -3.81 17.66
C LYS A 196 -5.29 -2.86 16.44
N GLU A 197 -5.33 -1.56 16.67
CA GLU A 197 -5.10 -0.55 15.65
C GLU A 197 -3.89 -0.90 14.81
N ILE A 198 -4.06 -0.79 13.50
CA ILE A 198 -2.94 -0.89 12.59
C ILE A 198 -2.16 0.41 12.76
N ASN A 199 -0.99 0.31 13.34
CA ASN A 199 -0.07 1.43 13.42
C ASN A 199 0.22 1.94 12.01
N GLY A 200 0.28 3.24 11.85
CA GLY A 200 0.70 3.84 10.60
C GLY A 200 2.11 3.40 10.23
N VAL A 201 2.42 3.45 8.94
CA VAL A 201 3.77 3.21 8.44
C VAL A 201 4.50 4.55 8.39
N GLU A 202 5.68 4.62 8.98
CA GLU A 202 6.53 5.80 8.93
C GLU A 202 6.97 6.10 7.49
N ALA A 203 6.99 7.38 7.11
CA ALA A 203 7.42 7.80 5.79
C ALA A 203 8.92 7.54 5.58
N ARG A 204 9.27 6.75 4.58
CA ARG A 204 10.66 6.37 4.28
C ARG A 204 11.31 7.19 3.18
N LYS A 205 10.56 8.08 2.53
CA LYS A 205 11.03 9.03 1.50
C LYS A 205 11.93 8.38 0.44
N ILE A 206 11.56 7.19 -0.02
CA ILE A 206 12.36 6.40 -0.97
C ILE A 206 12.51 7.06 -2.33
N LEU A 207 11.52 7.86 -2.74
CA LEU A 207 11.50 8.56 -4.03
C LEU A 207 12.06 10.00 -3.93
N ALA A 208 12.50 10.44 -2.76
CA ALA A 208 13.05 11.79 -2.57
C ALA A 208 14.46 11.97 -3.17
N TYR A 209 15.10 10.90 -3.68
CA TYR A 209 16.45 10.95 -4.23
C TYR A 209 16.62 12.03 -5.30
N LEU A 210 15.68 12.14 -6.24
CA LEU A 210 15.74 13.15 -7.30
C LEU A 210 15.69 14.57 -6.74
N THR A 211 14.79 14.82 -5.78
CA THR A 211 14.64 16.15 -5.19
C THR A 211 15.87 16.56 -4.37
N GLU A 212 16.48 15.59 -3.68
CA GLU A 212 17.67 15.83 -2.85
C GLU A 212 18.95 15.99 -3.68
N ASN A 213 19.00 15.46 -4.90
CA ASN A 213 20.20 15.44 -5.75
C ASN A 213 19.99 16.12 -7.11
N GLN A 214 18.92 16.90 -7.27
CA GLN A 214 18.57 17.48 -8.58
C GLN A 214 19.70 18.29 -9.20
N ASP A 215 20.37 19.14 -8.43
CA ASP A 215 21.41 20.04 -8.90
C ASP A 215 22.65 19.26 -9.34
N ASN A 216 23.05 18.26 -8.56
CA ASN A 216 24.19 17.39 -8.89
C ASN A 216 23.93 16.59 -10.17
N ILE A 217 22.71 16.06 -10.34
CA ILE A 217 22.33 15.30 -11.54
C ILE A 217 22.33 16.21 -12.77
N ALA A 218 21.74 17.39 -12.65
CA ALA A 218 21.70 18.35 -13.75
C ALA A 218 23.10 18.84 -14.14
N GLN A 219 23.93 19.16 -13.14
CA GLN A 219 25.33 19.56 -13.36
C GLN A 219 26.14 18.48 -14.06
N SER A 220 25.97 17.23 -13.64
CA SER A 220 26.69 16.11 -14.24
C SER A 220 26.28 15.87 -15.70
N ILE A 221 24.98 15.95 -16.02
CA ILE A 221 24.49 15.85 -17.40
C ILE A 221 25.03 17.00 -18.26
N TYR A 222 25.01 18.22 -17.73
CA TYR A 222 25.52 19.40 -18.41
C TYR A 222 27.00 19.28 -18.71
N ASN A 223 27.83 18.90 -17.73
CA ASN A 223 29.26 18.75 -17.89
C ASN A 223 29.61 17.69 -18.95
N ASP A 224 28.98 16.53 -18.91
CA ASP A 224 29.22 15.47 -19.88
C ASP A 224 28.79 15.89 -21.30
N LEU A 225 27.68 16.65 -21.40
CA LEU A 225 27.24 17.18 -22.69
C LEU A 225 28.23 18.21 -23.24
N MET A 226 28.67 19.17 -22.42
CA MET A 226 29.64 20.19 -22.80
C MET A 226 31.01 19.61 -23.15
N GLU A 227 31.44 18.55 -22.45
CA GLU A 227 32.66 17.82 -22.79
C GLU A 227 32.58 17.14 -24.16
N ALA A 228 31.45 16.47 -24.44
CA ALA A 228 31.20 15.86 -25.73
C ALA A 228 31.16 16.88 -26.87
N ILE A 229 30.49 18.02 -26.64
CA ILE A 229 30.47 19.13 -27.61
C ILE A 229 31.91 19.67 -27.87
N LYS A 230 32.67 19.93 -26.82
CA LYS A 230 34.06 20.44 -26.97
C LYS A 230 34.93 19.48 -27.76
N ARG A 231 34.84 18.17 -27.46
CA ARG A 231 35.58 17.13 -28.17
C ARG A 231 35.21 17.11 -29.65
N ASP A 232 33.93 17.03 -29.96
CA ASP A 232 33.46 16.92 -31.34
C ASP A 232 33.59 18.24 -32.12
N MET A 233 33.73 19.40 -31.43
CA MET A 233 34.02 20.68 -32.06
C MET A 233 35.52 20.88 -32.32
N ALA A 234 36.42 20.13 -31.65
CA ALA A 234 37.86 20.19 -31.84
C ALA A 234 38.33 19.28 -33.02
N GLU A 235 37.55 18.26 -33.37
CA GLU A 235 37.76 17.46 -34.59
C GLU A 235 37.25 18.22 -35.83
#